data_7cebdc836afe40ce5af9d57bf987dc90
#
_entry.id   7cebdc836afe40ce5af9d57bf987dc90
#
_cell.length_a   1.000
_cell.length_b   1.000
_cell.length_c   1.000
_cell.angle_alpha   90.00
_cell.angle_beta   90.00
_cell.angle_gamma   90.00
#
_symmetry.space_group_name_H-M   'P 1'
#
loop_
_entity.id
_entity.type
_entity.pdbx_description
1 polymer ?
#
loop_
_entity_poly.entity_id
_entity_poly.type
_entity_poly.pdbx_seq_one_letter_code
_entity_poly.pdbx_strand_id
1 'polypeptide(L)'
;MISDFTQRPKEISEVISPIESKRFGISVSRLNIPLQHSITDNEIVKICAESKSDLLILRCPSNRARMSQSLGQISSKNAFQADTLVYFSIPISSASSSASHSDGPWRFRLCTPSDNSLVMKLADSIFVDYPNHYSSNDSLDLASVREGFVQWATLGLSDLDKSTVLIEDGDGTSVGFALVAINGELAEIELNGIDSDFQGKGAYTALLNWLVYTAANRGAKSLSISTQVQNSRVIRAWIKAGFSFDFALNTFHVMPRKK
;
A
#
# COMPACT_ATOMS: atom_id res chain seq x y z
N MET A 1 4.81 -4.32 2.40
CA MET A 1 4.28 -4.27 3.79
C MET A 1 5.12 -3.31 4.61
N ILE A 2 4.55 -2.71 5.64
CA ILE A 2 5.26 -1.77 6.53
C ILE A 2 6.49 -2.43 7.18
N SER A 3 6.43 -3.73 7.44
CA SER A 3 7.53 -4.52 7.99
C SER A 3 8.81 -4.44 7.16
N ASP A 4 8.72 -4.29 5.84
CA ASP A 4 9.88 -4.17 4.95
C ASP A 4 10.71 -2.92 5.25
N PHE A 5 10.12 -1.93 5.91
CA PHE A 5 10.75 -0.63 6.18
C PHE A 5 11.00 -0.38 7.67
N THR A 6 10.29 -1.07 8.57
CA THR A 6 10.45 -0.90 10.03
C THR A 6 11.35 -1.95 10.66
N GLN A 7 11.55 -3.10 10.02
CA GLN A 7 12.50 -4.11 10.44
C GLN A 7 13.92 -3.77 9.97
N ARG A 8 14.93 -4.31 10.67
CA ARG A 8 16.35 -4.13 10.32
C ARG A 8 16.88 -5.44 9.72
N PRO A 9 16.82 -5.63 8.40
CA PRO A 9 17.47 -6.77 7.78
C PRO A 9 19.00 -6.63 7.96
N LYS A 10 19.69 -7.76 8.01
CA LYS A 10 21.16 -7.78 8.12
C LYS A 10 21.83 -7.29 6.84
N GLU A 11 21.18 -7.49 5.71
CA GLU A 11 21.72 -7.18 4.39
C GLU A 11 20.62 -6.55 3.51
N ILE A 12 21.01 -5.57 2.72
CA ILE A 12 20.16 -4.92 1.72
C ILE A 12 20.57 -5.44 0.36
N SER A 13 19.62 -6.01 -0.35
CA SER A 13 19.82 -6.55 -1.70
C SER A 13 18.62 -6.29 -2.61
N GLU A 14 18.91 -6.28 -3.89
CA GLU A 14 17.89 -6.33 -4.94
C GLU A 14 17.20 -7.70 -4.93
N VAL A 15 15.87 -7.71 -4.95
CA VAL A 15 15.05 -8.93 -4.94
C VAL A 15 14.14 -8.94 -6.16
N ILE A 16 14.21 -10.03 -6.95
CA ILE A 16 13.30 -10.22 -8.09
C ILE A 16 11.86 -10.30 -7.60
N SER A 17 10.96 -9.62 -8.32
CA SER A 17 9.51 -9.69 -8.09
C SER A 17 8.84 -10.54 -9.17
N PRO A 18 8.59 -11.85 -8.94
CA PRO A 18 8.01 -12.73 -9.95
C PRO A 18 6.60 -12.31 -10.37
N ILE A 19 5.80 -11.80 -9.42
CA ILE A 19 4.42 -11.35 -9.67
C ILE A 19 4.41 -10.16 -10.64
N GLU A 20 5.23 -9.15 -10.40
CA GLU A 20 5.34 -7.97 -11.25
C GLU A 20 6.00 -8.30 -12.58
N SER A 21 7.02 -9.15 -12.58
CA SER A 21 7.67 -9.60 -13.80
C SER A 21 6.69 -10.31 -14.74
N LYS A 22 5.85 -11.20 -14.19
CA LYS A 22 4.78 -11.86 -14.95
C LYS A 22 3.73 -10.87 -15.45
N ARG A 23 3.33 -9.91 -14.60
CA ARG A 23 2.31 -8.90 -14.91
C ARG A 23 2.71 -8.02 -16.09
N PHE A 24 3.94 -7.52 -16.08
CA PHE A 24 4.41 -6.57 -17.08
C PHE A 24 5.17 -7.21 -18.25
N GLY A 25 5.44 -8.52 -18.21
CA GLY A 25 6.19 -9.23 -19.24
C GLY A 25 7.66 -8.81 -19.36
N ILE A 26 8.22 -8.22 -18.30
CA ILE A 26 9.61 -7.75 -18.21
C ILE A 26 10.21 -8.20 -16.86
N SER A 27 11.54 -8.18 -16.74
CA SER A 27 12.17 -8.46 -15.47
C SER A 27 12.00 -7.28 -14.51
N VAL A 28 11.29 -7.50 -13.39
CA VAL A 28 11.08 -6.48 -12.34
C VAL A 28 11.75 -6.94 -11.06
N SER A 29 12.48 -6.02 -10.42
CA SER A 29 13.04 -6.22 -9.09
C SER A 29 12.68 -5.07 -8.14
N ARG A 30 12.87 -5.33 -6.86
CA ARG A 30 12.64 -4.36 -5.78
C ARG A 30 13.89 -4.19 -4.94
N LEU A 31 14.13 -2.96 -4.51
CA LEU A 31 15.14 -2.60 -3.53
C LEU A 31 14.47 -1.73 -2.46
N ASN A 32 14.19 -2.33 -1.30
CA ASN A 32 13.56 -1.64 -0.18
C ASN A 32 14.62 -1.24 0.84
N ILE A 33 14.72 0.04 1.14
CA ILE A 33 15.65 0.58 2.12
C ILE A 33 14.89 0.89 3.42
N PRO A 34 15.17 0.19 4.53
CA PRO A 34 14.51 0.44 5.81
C PRO A 34 14.84 1.82 6.38
N LEU A 35 13.93 2.33 7.22
CA LEU A 35 14.03 3.67 7.82
C LEU A 35 15.31 3.91 8.60
N GLN A 36 15.79 2.88 9.31
CA GLN A 36 16.94 2.98 10.22
C GLN A 36 18.12 2.13 9.75
N HIS A 37 18.33 1.97 8.42
CA HIS A 37 19.46 1.25 7.90
C HIS A 37 20.64 2.17 7.59
N SER A 38 21.88 1.71 7.92
CA SER A 38 23.12 2.48 7.77
C SER A 38 23.67 2.54 6.34
N ILE A 39 23.03 1.86 5.37
CA ILE A 39 23.44 1.88 3.97
C ILE A 39 23.55 3.32 3.46
N THR A 40 24.63 3.65 2.81
CA THR A 40 24.88 4.98 2.24
C THR A 40 24.18 5.17 0.90
N ASP A 41 23.96 6.42 0.49
CA ASP A 41 23.38 6.72 -0.82
C ASP A 41 24.27 6.20 -1.96
N ASN A 42 25.61 6.21 -1.79
CA ASN A 42 26.54 5.67 -2.79
C ASN A 42 26.38 4.15 -2.96
N GLU A 43 26.19 3.41 -1.88
CA GLU A 43 25.95 1.96 -1.95
C GLU A 43 24.63 1.65 -2.65
N ILE A 44 23.56 2.42 -2.35
CA ILE A 44 22.26 2.29 -3.03
C ILE A 44 22.42 2.55 -4.54
N VAL A 45 23.10 3.64 -4.90
CA VAL A 45 23.36 4.02 -6.30
C VAL A 45 24.16 2.93 -7.01
N LYS A 46 25.16 2.31 -6.34
CA LYS A 46 25.92 1.21 -6.90
C LYS A 46 25.02 0.01 -7.21
N ILE A 47 24.16 -0.42 -6.26
CA ILE A 47 23.20 -1.51 -6.50
C ILE A 47 22.29 -1.17 -7.70
N CYS A 48 21.75 0.06 -7.78
CA CYS A 48 20.94 0.50 -8.90
C CYS A 48 21.68 0.48 -10.25
N ALA A 49 22.94 0.88 -10.26
CA ALA A 49 23.77 0.87 -11.47
C ALA A 49 24.08 -0.55 -11.97
N GLU A 50 24.30 -1.49 -11.05
CA GLU A 50 24.63 -2.90 -11.33
C GLU A 50 23.40 -3.76 -11.64
N SER A 51 22.18 -3.31 -11.32
CA SER A 51 20.94 -4.04 -11.58
C SER A 51 20.82 -4.44 -13.05
N LYS A 52 20.40 -5.68 -13.30
CA LYS A 52 20.16 -6.25 -14.62
C LYS A 52 18.67 -6.29 -14.98
N SER A 53 17.80 -5.92 -14.06
CA SER A 53 16.35 -5.88 -14.30
C SER A 53 15.98 -4.80 -15.32
N ASP A 54 14.93 -5.06 -16.10
CA ASP A 54 14.34 -4.08 -17.02
C ASP A 54 13.71 -2.92 -16.23
N LEU A 55 13.21 -3.22 -15.03
CA LEU A 55 12.71 -2.25 -14.08
C LEU A 55 13.14 -2.62 -12.66
N LEU A 56 13.96 -1.78 -12.02
CA LEU A 56 14.20 -1.81 -10.59
C LEU A 56 13.32 -0.76 -9.90
N ILE A 57 12.49 -1.19 -8.95
CA ILE A 57 11.68 -0.33 -8.09
C ILE A 57 12.43 -0.12 -6.79
N LEU A 58 13.05 1.04 -6.63
CA LEU A 58 13.70 1.45 -5.39
C LEU A 58 12.70 2.18 -4.50
N ARG A 59 12.52 1.73 -3.25
CA ARG A 59 11.85 2.49 -2.19
C ARG A 59 12.83 2.83 -1.09
N CYS A 60 12.94 4.10 -0.77
CA CYS A 60 13.82 4.58 0.29
C CYS A 60 13.18 5.71 1.10
N PRO A 61 13.63 5.93 2.36
CA PRO A 61 13.14 7.03 3.19
C PRO A 61 13.23 8.39 2.49
N SER A 62 12.17 9.20 2.60
CA SER A 62 12.07 10.50 1.91
C SER A 62 13.08 11.54 2.39
N ASN A 63 13.70 11.34 3.57
CA ASN A 63 14.77 12.19 4.10
C ASN A 63 16.11 12.05 3.36
N ARG A 64 16.23 11.12 2.40
CA ARG A 64 17.39 11.00 1.50
C ARG A 64 17.30 12.02 0.36
N ALA A 65 17.42 13.30 0.70
CA ALA A 65 17.13 14.43 -0.19
C ALA A 65 17.95 14.44 -1.49
N ARG A 66 19.16 13.84 -1.49
CA ARG A 66 20.04 13.80 -2.67
C ARG A 66 19.82 12.58 -3.56
N MET A 67 18.98 11.63 -3.18
CA MET A 67 18.81 10.37 -3.90
C MET A 67 18.42 10.57 -5.36
N SER A 68 17.48 11.47 -5.65
CA SER A 68 17.06 11.78 -7.03
C SER A 68 18.23 12.27 -7.89
N GLN A 69 19.03 13.20 -7.36
CA GLN A 69 20.21 13.71 -8.05
C GLN A 69 21.25 12.59 -8.29
N SER A 70 21.52 11.80 -7.27
CA SER A 70 22.53 10.72 -7.33
C SER A 70 22.14 9.63 -8.33
N LEU A 71 20.88 9.23 -8.38
CA LEU A 71 20.35 8.29 -9.36
C LEU A 71 20.41 8.85 -10.79
N GLY A 72 20.13 10.15 -10.96
CA GLY A 72 20.21 10.83 -12.26
C GLY A 72 21.62 10.88 -12.87
N GLN A 73 22.68 10.68 -12.07
CA GLN A 73 24.07 10.62 -12.51
C GLN A 73 24.49 9.25 -13.07
N ILE A 74 23.67 8.21 -12.94
CA ILE A 74 23.96 6.89 -13.49
C ILE A 74 23.83 6.92 -15.01
N SER A 75 24.94 6.97 -15.74
CA SER A 75 24.96 7.15 -17.21
C SER A 75 24.25 6.01 -17.96
N SER A 76 24.30 4.78 -17.43
CA SER A 76 23.71 3.58 -18.04
C SER A 76 22.22 3.40 -17.73
N LYS A 77 21.64 4.22 -16.87
CA LYS A 77 20.25 4.11 -16.40
C LYS A 77 19.46 5.38 -16.68
N ASN A 78 18.14 5.19 -16.81
CA ASN A 78 17.14 6.23 -16.70
C ASN A 78 16.44 6.03 -15.36
N ALA A 79 16.53 7.02 -14.47
CA ALA A 79 15.94 6.97 -13.15
C ALA A 79 15.07 8.20 -12.90
N PHE A 80 13.87 7.99 -12.37
CA PHE A 80 12.96 9.09 -12.00
C PHE A 80 12.16 8.71 -10.76
N GLN A 81 11.74 9.71 -10.01
CA GLN A 81 10.83 9.53 -8.88
C GLN A 81 9.42 9.31 -9.41
N ALA A 82 8.85 8.14 -9.12
CA ALA A 82 7.54 7.72 -9.60
C ALA A 82 6.42 8.16 -8.66
N ASP A 83 6.62 8.04 -7.34
CA ASP A 83 5.71 8.58 -6.33
C ASP A 83 6.41 8.82 -4.99
N THR A 84 5.64 9.33 -4.03
CA THR A 84 5.97 9.33 -2.61
C THR A 84 4.82 8.70 -1.84
N LEU A 85 5.09 7.60 -1.15
CA LEU A 85 4.16 7.00 -0.20
C LEU A 85 4.28 7.67 1.16
N VAL A 86 3.15 8.00 1.76
CA VAL A 86 3.06 8.49 3.15
C VAL A 86 2.39 7.45 4.02
N TYR A 87 3.01 7.15 5.13
CA TYR A 87 2.49 6.23 6.14
C TYR A 87 1.92 7.01 7.30
N PHE A 88 0.75 6.58 7.74
CA PHE A 88 0.05 7.08 8.91
C PHE A 88 -0.22 5.94 9.86
N SER A 89 -0.22 6.20 11.14
CA SER A 89 -0.56 5.22 12.16
C SER A 89 -1.45 5.81 13.26
N ILE A 90 -2.18 4.93 13.92
CA ILE A 90 -2.93 5.26 15.13
C ILE A 90 -2.56 4.27 16.24
N PRO A 91 -2.13 4.72 17.42
CA PRO A 91 -1.95 3.85 18.57
C PRO A 91 -3.30 3.32 19.03
N ILE A 92 -3.35 2.03 19.32
CA ILE A 92 -4.56 1.35 19.80
C ILE A 92 -4.48 1.25 21.34
N SER A 93 -5.44 1.87 22.02
CA SER A 93 -5.62 1.76 23.45
C SER A 93 -6.76 0.80 23.80
N SER A 94 -6.84 0.38 25.07
CA SER A 94 -7.97 -0.40 25.58
C SER A 94 -9.34 0.29 25.42
N ALA A 95 -9.36 1.62 25.36
CA ALA A 95 -10.58 2.39 25.08
C ALA A 95 -11.06 2.23 23.64
N SER A 96 -10.17 1.91 22.70
CA SER A 96 -10.53 1.66 21.29
C SER A 96 -11.39 0.41 21.11
N SER A 97 -11.33 -0.53 22.05
CA SER A 97 -12.13 -1.77 22.02
C SER A 97 -13.57 -1.58 22.53
N SER A 98 -13.88 -0.46 23.17
CA SER A 98 -15.23 -0.19 23.77
C SER A 98 -16.13 0.68 22.90
N ALA A 99 -15.63 1.21 21.77
CA ALA A 99 -16.46 1.99 20.85
C ALA A 99 -17.51 1.09 20.18
N SER A 100 -18.80 1.32 20.46
CA SER A 100 -19.87 0.62 19.78
C SER A 100 -19.94 1.05 18.30
N HIS A 101 -19.96 0.09 17.39
CA HIS A 101 -20.01 0.35 15.95
C HIS A 101 -21.42 0.18 15.36
N SER A 102 -22.46 0.22 16.21
CA SER A 102 -23.83 -0.09 15.81
C SER A 102 -24.68 1.11 15.36
N ASP A 103 -24.16 2.35 15.44
CA ASP A 103 -25.00 3.54 15.29
C ASP A 103 -24.99 4.17 13.88
N GLY A 104 -24.94 3.34 12.83
CA GLY A 104 -24.95 3.84 11.47
C GLY A 104 -25.59 2.88 10.46
N PRO A 105 -25.83 3.35 9.23
CA PRO A 105 -26.40 2.51 8.17
C PRO A 105 -25.45 1.44 7.65
N TRP A 106 -24.17 1.47 8.09
CA TRP A 106 -23.12 0.62 7.56
C TRP A 106 -22.97 -0.66 8.37
N ARG A 107 -22.86 -1.79 7.67
CA ARG A 107 -22.58 -3.10 8.22
C ARG A 107 -21.22 -3.60 7.76
N PHE A 108 -20.59 -4.45 8.59
CA PHE A 108 -19.27 -4.99 8.30
C PHE A 108 -19.29 -6.50 8.46
N ARG A 109 -18.68 -7.20 7.53
CA ARG A 109 -18.47 -8.63 7.64
C ARG A 109 -17.13 -9.05 7.07
N LEU A 110 -16.60 -10.12 7.60
CA LEU A 110 -15.41 -10.77 7.03
C LEU A 110 -15.80 -11.46 5.72
N CYS A 111 -14.92 -11.37 4.72
CA CYS A 111 -15.04 -12.13 3.50
C CYS A 111 -14.78 -13.61 3.74
N THR A 112 -15.44 -14.41 2.92
CA THR A 112 -15.19 -15.83 2.74
C THR A 112 -14.65 -16.06 1.32
N PRO A 113 -14.11 -17.25 0.99
CA PRO A 113 -13.68 -17.56 -0.38
C PRO A 113 -14.78 -17.40 -1.44
N SER A 114 -16.06 -17.53 -1.05
CA SER A 114 -17.20 -17.32 -1.95
C SER A 114 -17.39 -15.86 -2.38
N ASP A 115 -16.80 -14.90 -1.65
CA ASP A 115 -16.85 -13.47 -1.98
C ASP A 115 -15.84 -13.05 -3.05
N ASN A 116 -15.03 -13.95 -3.57
CA ASN A 116 -13.94 -13.65 -4.50
C ASN A 116 -14.41 -12.78 -5.69
N SER A 117 -15.48 -13.17 -6.36
CA SER A 117 -16.03 -12.42 -7.51
C SER A 117 -16.54 -11.03 -7.13
N LEU A 118 -17.06 -10.87 -5.91
CA LEU A 118 -17.53 -9.59 -5.39
C LEU A 118 -16.35 -8.66 -5.08
N VAL A 119 -15.32 -9.18 -4.40
CA VAL A 119 -14.09 -8.41 -4.10
C VAL A 119 -13.39 -7.99 -5.39
N MET A 120 -13.32 -8.87 -6.41
CA MET A 120 -12.78 -8.52 -7.72
C MET A 120 -13.51 -7.33 -8.35
N LYS A 121 -14.84 -7.38 -8.39
CA LYS A 121 -15.67 -6.29 -8.97
C LYS A 121 -15.47 -4.97 -8.22
N LEU A 122 -15.46 -5.00 -6.89
CA LEU A 122 -15.23 -3.82 -6.07
C LEU A 122 -13.83 -3.24 -6.30
N ALA A 123 -12.80 -4.08 -6.31
CA ALA A 123 -11.42 -3.64 -6.57
C ALA A 123 -11.29 -3.02 -7.96
N ASP A 124 -11.89 -3.64 -8.98
CA ASP A 124 -11.88 -3.15 -10.35
C ASP A 124 -12.56 -1.77 -10.48
N SER A 125 -13.71 -1.57 -9.83
CA SER A 125 -14.41 -0.27 -9.79
C SER A 125 -13.63 0.79 -9.02
N ILE A 126 -13.12 0.45 -7.83
CA ILE A 126 -12.49 1.40 -6.91
C ILE A 126 -11.14 1.89 -7.43
N PHE A 127 -10.35 1.02 -8.09
CA PHE A 127 -8.98 1.33 -8.52
C PHE A 127 -8.84 1.65 -10.01
N VAL A 128 -9.93 1.91 -10.72
CA VAL A 128 -9.93 2.17 -12.17
C VAL A 128 -8.96 3.29 -12.58
N ASP A 129 -8.99 4.41 -11.87
CA ASP A 129 -8.13 5.58 -12.14
C ASP A 129 -7.24 5.92 -10.93
N TYR A 130 -6.90 4.92 -10.11
CA TYR A 130 -6.13 5.14 -8.91
C TYR A 130 -4.67 5.47 -9.24
N PRO A 131 -4.20 6.71 -8.95
CA PRO A 131 -2.83 7.10 -9.25
C PRO A 131 -1.86 6.36 -8.31
N ASN A 132 -0.83 5.78 -8.89
CA ASN A 132 0.18 5.01 -8.18
C ASN A 132 1.53 5.08 -8.90
N HIS A 133 2.58 4.53 -8.33
CA HIS A 133 3.92 4.64 -8.94
C HIS A 133 4.04 3.98 -10.32
N TYR A 134 3.22 2.96 -10.63
CA TYR A 134 3.27 2.34 -11.96
C TYR A 134 2.69 3.27 -13.03
N SER A 135 1.60 4.01 -12.72
CA SER A 135 0.98 4.95 -13.65
C SER A 135 1.85 6.16 -14.00
N SER A 136 2.94 6.37 -13.25
CA SER A 136 3.96 7.38 -13.56
C SER A 136 5.00 6.91 -14.57
N ASN A 137 4.88 5.68 -15.07
CA ASN A 137 5.83 5.07 -15.99
C ASN A 137 5.16 4.68 -17.31
N ASP A 138 5.33 5.51 -18.33
CA ASP A 138 4.75 5.33 -19.65
C ASP A 138 5.17 4.01 -20.37
N SER A 139 6.18 3.31 -19.82
CA SER A 139 6.62 2.00 -20.35
C SER A 139 5.77 0.84 -19.82
N LEU A 140 4.87 1.08 -18.88
CA LEU A 140 4.01 0.06 -18.26
C LEU A 140 2.58 0.17 -18.80
N ASP A 141 1.96 -0.97 -19.05
CA ASP A 141 0.57 -1.03 -19.47
C ASP A 141 -0.37 -0.77 -18.30
N LEU A 142 -1.23 0.25 -18.41
CA LEU A 142 -2.17 0.66 -17.35
C LEU A 142 -3.25 -0.41 -17.08
N ALA A 143 -3.64 -1.20 -18.07
CA ALA A 143 -4.60 -2.29 -17.87
C ALA A 143 -3.99 -3.36 -16.94
N SER A 144 -2.72 -3.71 -17.15
CA SER A 144 -1.96 -4.61 -16.29
C SER A 144 -1.79 -4.06 -14.87
N VAL A 145 -1.66 -2.75 -14.70
CA VAL A 145 -1.62 -2.10 -13.38
C VAL A 145 -2.94 -2.30 -12.64
N ARG A 146 -4.07 -2.03 -13.30
CA ARG A 146 -5.41 -2.21 -12.72
C ARG A 146 -5.67 -3.67 -12.31
N GLU A 147 -5.36 -4.62 -13.18
CA GLU A 147 -5.43 -6.05 -12.87
C GLU A 147 -4.62 -6.41 -11.62
N GLY A 148 -3.49 -5.75 -11.41
CA GLY A 148 -2.65 -5.94 -10.25
C GLY A 148 -3.34 -5.60 -8.92
N PHE A 149 -4.15 -4.56 -8.86
CA PHE A 149 -4.94 -4.23 -7.67
C PHE A 149 -6.03 -5.27 -7.42
N VAL A 150 -6.70 -5.74 -8.48
CA VAL A 150 -7.71 -6.81 -8.38
C VAL A 150 -7.07 -8.09 -7.83
N GLN A 151 -5.91 -8.50 -8.36
CA GLN A 151 -5.17 -9.65 -7.84
C GLN A 151 -4.78 -9.46 -6.38
N TRP A 152 -4.28 -8.28 -6.00
CA TRP A 152 -3.89 -8.00 -4.60
C TRP A 152 -5.09 -8.09 -3.65
N ALA A 153 -6.23 -7.52 -4.03
CA ALA A 153 -7.44 -7.61 -3.23
C ALA A 153 -7.89 -9.04 -2.96
N THR A 154 -7.76 -9.93 -3.95
CA THR A 154 -8.18 -11.34 -3.84
C THR A 154 -7.18 -12.25 -3.14
N LEU A 155 -5.88 -11.92 -3.16
CA LEU A 155 -4.85 -12.66 -2.41
C LEU A 155 -5.15 -12.72 -0.91
N GLY A 156 -5.76 -11.68 -0.35
CA GLY A 156 -6.18 -11.64 1.04
C GLY A 156 -7.22 -12.67 1.44
N LEU A 157 -7.95 -13.26 0.47
CA LEU A 157 -8.96 -14.29 0.73
C LEU A 157 -8.36 -15.69 0.94
N SER A 158 -7.12 -15.91 0.52
CA SER A 158 -6.39 -17.18 0.62
C SER A 158 -5.22 -17.14 1.61
N ASP A 159 -4.88 -15.96 2.13
CA ASP A 159 -3.77 -15.75 3.05
C ASP A 159 -4.30 -15.76 4.50
N LEU A 160 -3.84 -16.73 5.31
CA LEU A 160 -4.30 -16.91 6.70
C LEU A 160 -3.89 -15.76 7.63
N ASP A 161 -2.85 -15.01 7.28
CA ASP A 161 -2.36 -13.87 8.07
C ASP A 161 -3.10 -12.57 7.71
N LYS A 162 -4.04 -12.64 6.76
CA LYS A 162 -4.82 -11.50 6.29
C LYS A 162 -6.31 -11.70 6.49
N SER A 163 -7.02 -10.61 6.51
CA SER A 163 -8.48 -10.58 6.55
C SER A 163 -9.00 -9.54 5.57
N THR A 164 -9.90 -9.95 4.70
CA THR A 164 -10.66 -9.00 3.87
C THR A 164 -12.01 -8.75 4.51
N VAL A 165 -12.36 -7.48 4.64
CA VAL A 165 -13.61 -7.01 5.23
C VAL A 165 -14.41 -6.32 4.16
N LEU A 166 -15.69 -6.63 4.06
CA LEU A 166 -16.67 -5.88 3.27
C LEU A 166 -17.40 -4.86 4.14
N ILE A 167 -17.68 -3.71 3.57
CA ILE A 167 -18.66 -2.75 4.10
C ILE A 167 -19.90 -2.78 3.21
N GLU A 168 -21.06 -2.89 3.86
CA GLU A 168 -22.37 -2.98 3.23
C GLU A 168 -23.28 -1.85 3.70
N ASP A 169 -24.18 -1.40 2.84
CA ASP A 169 -25.21 -0.43 3.19
C ASP A 169 -26.42 -1.09 3.91
N GLY A 170 -27.45 -0.31 4.19
CA GLY A 170 -28.66 -0.77 4.86
C GLY A 170 -29.43 -1.86 4.10
N ASP A 171 -29.28 -1.93 2.78
CA ASP A 171 -29.93 -2.89 1.90
C ASP A 171 -29.08 -4.15 1.64
N GLY A 172 -27.90 -4.22 2.27
CA GLY A 172 -26.97 -5.33 2.11
C GLY A 172 -26.10 -5.25 0.84
N THR A 173 -26.09 -4.11 0.17
CA THR A 173 -25.19 -3.89 -0.99
C THR A 173 -23.77 -3.64 -0.50
N SER A 174 -22.81 -4.42 -0.97
CA SER A 174 -21.41 -4.19 -0.67
C SER A 174 -20.88 -2.97 -1.43
N VAL A 175 -20.40 -1.97 -0.69
CA VAL A 175 -20.03 -0.64 -1.18
C VAL A 175 -18.52 -0.37 -1.10
N GLY A 176 -17.77 -1.29 -0.55
CA GLY A 176 -16.32 -1.17 -0.42
C GLY A 176 -15.71 -2.33 0.35
N PHE A 177 -14.39 -2.28 0.50
CA PHE A 177 -13.66 -3.31 1.24
C PHE A 177 -12.37 -2.78 1.86
N ALA A 178 -11.80 -3.57 2.78
CA ALA A 178 -10.44 -3.40 3.27
C ALA A 178 -9.74 -4.75 3.41
N LEU A 179 -8.48 -4.81 2.97
CA LEU A 179 -7.55 -5.90 3.22
C LEU A 179 -6.63 -5.50 4.37
N VAL A 180 -6.61 -6.29 5.43
CA VAL A 180 -5.86 -6.02 6.66
C VAL A 180 -4.97 -7.20 6.99
N ALA A 181 -3.69 -6.93 7.23
CA ALA A 181 -2.74 -7.88 7.80
C ALA A 181 -2.54 -7.57 9.29
N ILE A 182 -2.47 -8.61 10.13
CA ILE A 182 -2.17 -8.47 11.56
C ILE A 182 -1.01 -9.39 11.89
N ASN A 183 0.09 -8.80 12.34
CA ASN A 183 1.30 -9.52 12.72
C ASN A 183 1.69 -9.12 14.16
N GLY A 184 1.30 -9.94 15.12
CA GLY A 184 1.52 -9.66 16.54
C GLY A 184 0.83 -8.36 16.97
N GLU A 185 1.61 -7.40 17.43
CA GLU A 185 1.12 -6.09 17.93
C GLU A 185 0.90 -5.04 16.83
N LEU A 186 1.24 -5.35 15.58
CA LEU A 186 1.11 -4.46 14.43
C LEU A 186 -0.01 -4.92 13.50
N ALA A 187 -0.92 -4.00 13.15
CA ALA A 187 -1.90 -4.17 12.09
C ALA A 187 -1.60 -3.20 10.94
N GLU A 188 -1.81 -3.62 9.71
CA GLU A 188 -1.65 -2.79 8.51
C GLU A 188 -2.87 -2.93 7.61
N ILE A 189 -3.48 -1.80 7.22
CA ILE A 189 -4.46 -1.76 6.15
C ILE A 189 -3.67 -1.69 4.84
N GLU A 190 -3.58 -2.82 4.15
CA GLU A 190 -2.77 -2.94 2.93
C GLU A 190 -3.48 -2.37 1.69
N LEU A 191 -4.80 -2.57 1.61
CA LEU A 191 -5.62 -2.11 0.49
C LEU A 191 -7.03 -1.82 0.98
N ASN A 192 -7.61 -0.70 0.59
CA ASN A 192 -8.98 -0.36 0.98
C ASN A 192 -9.60 0.67 0.04
N GLY A 193 -10.91 0.72 -0.01
CA GLY A 193 -11.63 1.75 -0.74
C GLY A 193 -13.13 1.61 -0.63
N ILE A 194 -13.80 2.69 -1.01
CA ILE A 194 -15.26 2.78 -1.14
C ILE A 194 -15.60 3.12 -2.59
N ASP A 195 -16.53 2.41 -3.16
CA ASP A 195 -17.05 2.67 -4.49
C ASP A 195 -17.48 4.13 -4.65
N SER A 196 -17.22 4.72 -5.82
CA SER A 196 -17.44 6.15 -6.09
C SER A 196 -18.86 6.62 -5.77
N ASP A 197 -19.87 5.79 -6.03
CA ASP A 197 -21.29 6.12 -5.83
C ASP A 197 -21.66 6.23 -4.35
N PHE A 198 -20.85 5.68 -3.46
CA PHE A 198 -21.06 5.67 -2.02
C PHE A 198 -20.08 6.59 -1.25
N GLN A 199 -19.20 7.29 -1.95
CA GLN A 199 -18.29 8.24 -1.34
C GLN A 199 -19.04 9.49 -0.82
N GLY A 200 -18.48 10.14 0.21
CA GLY A 200 -19.07 11.34 0.83
C GLY A 200 -20.23 11.05 1.80
N LYS A 201 -20.67 9.81 1.94
CA LYS A 201 -21.80 9.39 2.80
C LYS A 201 -21.33 8.84 4.17
N GLY A 202 -20.08 9.01 4.54
CA GLY A 202 -19.53 8.54 5.83
C GLY A 202 -19.03 7.09 5.84
N ALA A 203 -19.24 6.31 4.78
CA ALA A 203 -18.83 4.90 4.68
C ALA A 203 -17.34 4.69 4.99
N TYR A 204 -16.46 5.52 4.45
CA TYR A 204 -15.04 5.39 4.66
C TYR A 204 -14.63 5.64 6.12
N THR A 205 -15.21 6.65 6.75
CA THR A 205 -14.95 6.92 8.18
C THR A 205 -15.45 5.77 9.07
N ALA A 206 -16.62 5.22 8.76
CA ALA A 206 -17.16 4.07 9.46
C ALA A 206 -16.24 2.83 9.30
N LEU A 207 -15.73 2.60 8.09
CA LEU A 207 -14.76 1.53 7.82
C LEU A 207 -13.49 1.69 8.66
N LEU A 208 -12.88 2.89 8.68
CA LEU A 208 -11.67 3.14 9.48
C LEU A 208 -11.90 2.89 10.97
N ASN A 209 -13.00 3.39 11.54
CA ASN A 209 -13.34 3.19 12.94
C ASN A 209 -13.53 1.70 13.26
N TRP A 210 -14.22 0.97 12.40
CA TRP A 210 -14.41 -0.47 12.56
C TRP A 210 -13.10 -1.24 12.50
N LEU A 211 -12.16 -0.83 11.63
CA LEU A 211 -10.85 -1.46 11.52
C LEU A 211 -9.99 -1.21 12.77
N VAL A 212 -10.02 0.00 13.33
CA VAL A 212 -9.36 0.29 14.62
C VAL A 212 -9.91 -0.59 15.74
N TYR A 213 -11.23 -0.69 15.84
CA TYR A 213 -11.91 -1.57 16.82
C TYR A 213 -11.51 -3.05 16.64
N THR A 214 -11.54 -3.54 15.41
CA THR A 214 -11.21 -4.94 15.11
C THR A 214 -9.74 -5.25 15.40
N ALA A 215 -8.83 -4.35 15.06
CA ALA A 215 -7.42 -4.47 15.37
C ALA A 215 -7.18 -4.50 16.90
N ALA A 216 -7.89 -3.64 17.65
CA ALA A 216 -7.87 -3.64 19.12
C ALA A 216 -8.29 -4.99 19.71
N ASN A 217 -9.41 -5.54 19.24
CA ASN A 217 -9.94 -6.82 19.71
C ASN A 217 -9.07 -8.03 19.34
N ARG A 218 -8.18 -7.87 18.35
CA ARG A 218 -7.18 -8.87 17.98
C ARG A 218 -5.82 -8.66 18.65
N GLY A 219 -5.71 -7.70 19.59
CA GLY A 219 -4.52 -7.45 20.38
C GLY A 219 -3.45 -6.59 19.73
N ALA A 220 -3.75 -5.96 18.57
CA ALA A 220 -2.83 -5.01 17.97
C ALA A 220 -2.69 -3.77 18.87
N LYS A 221 -1.47 -3.22 18.90
CA LYS A 221 -1.15 -1.98 19.63
C LYS A 221 -1.08 -0.77 18.70
N SER A 222 -0.98 -0.99 17.41
CA SER A 222 -1.05 0.07 16.42
C SER A 222 -1.67 -0.44 15.11
N LEU A 223 -2.34 0.47 14.39
CA LEU A 223 -2.86 0.24 13.05
C LEU A 223 -2.23 1.26 12.10
N SER A 224 -1.60 0.76 11.04
CA SER A 224 -0.94 1.57 10.02
C SER A 224 -1.68 1.51 8.71
N ILE A 225 -1.51 2.56 7.91
CA ILE A 225 -2.11 2.69 6.57
C ILE A 225 -1.21 3.57 5.70
N SER A 226 -1.19 3.35 4.39
CA SER A 226 -0.39 4.16 3.47
C SER A 226 -1.15 4.55 2.20
N THR A 227 -0.77 5.68 1.62
CA THR A 227 -1.23 6.15 0.31
C THR A 227 -0.17 7.05 -0.33
N GLN A 228 -0.38 7.40 -1.60
CA GLN A 228 0.43 8.41 -2.29
C GLN A 228 0.18 9.80 -1.71
N VAL A 229 1.23 10.61 -1.62
CA VAL A 229 1.19 11.96 -1.00
C VAL A 229 0.18 12.89 -1.67
N GLN A 230 -0.11 12.72 -2.97
CA GLN A 230 -1.12 13.49 -3.69
C GLN A 230 -2.57 13.14 -3.34
N ASN A 231 -2.82 12.02 -2.66
CA ASN A 231 -4.16 11.61 -2.25
C ASN A 231 -4.65 12.39 -1.02
N SER A 232 -4.70 13.70 -1.15
CA SER A 232 -5.00 14.62 -0.04
C SER A 232 -6.39 14.42 0.56
N ARG A 233 -7.34 13.88 -0.21
CA ARG A 233 -8.70 13.56 0.27
C ARG A 233 -8.66 12.45 1.32
N VAL A 234 -7.95 11.37 1.03
CA VAL A 234 -7.80 10.23 1.91
C VAL A 234 -6.97 10.60 3.14
N ILE A 235 -5.87 11.34 2.96
CA ILE A 235 -5.03 11.82 4.07
C ILE A 235 -5.85 12.67 5.06
N ARG A 236 -6.70 13.57 4.56
CA ARG A 236 -7.61 14.35 5.44
C ARG A 236 -8.60 13.48 6.20
N ALA A 237 -9.10 12.39 5.59
CA ALA A 237 -9.99 11.47 6.26
C ALA A 237 -9.27 10.70 7.38
N TRP A 238 -8.01 10.30 7.17
CA TRP A 238 -7.19 9.64 8.19
C TRP A 238 -6.88 10.54 9.38
N ILE A 239 -6.46 11.79 9.11
CA ILE A 239 -6.22 12.78 10.18
C ILE A 239 -7.50 12.98 11.01
N LYS A 240 -8.65 13.05 10.36
CA LYS A 240 -9.97 13.19 11.03
C LYS A 240 -10.34 11.97 11.85
N ALA A 241 -9.89 10.78 11.44
CA ALA A 241 -10.09 9.52 12.16
C ALA A 241 -9.04 9.30 13.29
N GLY A 242 -8.13 10.25 13.51
CA GLY A 242 -7.14 10.20 14.59
C GLY A 242 -5.80 9.59 14.20
N PHE A 243 -5.59 9.25 12.92
CA PHE A 243 -4.27 8.82 12.44
C PHE A 243 -3.31 10.00 12.38
N SER A 244 -2.07 9.77 12.76
CA SER A 244 -0.97 10.74 12.67
C SER A 244 0.06 10.29 11.64
N PHE A 245 0.74 11.25 11.02
CA PHE A 245 1.85 10.98 10.10
C PHE A 245 2.97 10.25 10.84
N ASP A 246 3.51 9.21 10.22
CA ASP A 246 4.59 8.40 10.75
C ASP A 246 5.88 8.62 9.95
N PHE A 247 5.90 8.23 8.68
CA PHE A 247 7.03 8.46 7.78
C PHE A 247 6.59 8.49 6.31
N ALA A 248 7.54 8.85 5.43
CA ALA A 248 7.33 8.80 3.99
C ALA A 248 8.49 8.08 3.28
N LEU A 249 8.15 7.43 2.15
CA LEU A 249 9.09 6.74 1.27
C LEU A 249 8.98 7.29 -0.13
N ASN A 250 10.11 7.63 -0.75
CA ASN A 250 10.17 7.92 -2.17
C ASN A 250 10.30 6.61 -2.94
N THR A 251 9.51 6.47 -4.00
CA THR A 251 9.63 5.36 -4.96
C THR A 251 10.28 5.87 -6.22
N PHE A 252 11.37 5.23 -6.63
CA PHE A 252 12.06 5.50 -7.90
C PHE A 252 11.93 4.31 -8.82
N HIS A 253 11.72 4.58 -10.10
CA HIS A 253 11.88 3.62 -11.17
C HIS A 253 13.26 3.80 -11.80
N VAL A 254 14.03 2.72 -11.87
CA VAL A 254 15.37 2.70 -12.46
C VAL A 254 15.38 1.66 -13.57
N MET A 255 15.58 2.11 -14.80
CA MET A 255 15.53 1.29 -16.01
C MET A 255 16.82 1.42 -16.83
N PRO A 256 17.20 0.43 -17.64
CA PRO A 256 18.26 0.60 -18.61
C PRO A 256 18.00 1.81 -19.53
N ARG A 257 19.02 2.63 -19.77
CA ARG A 257 18.90 3.71 -20.75
C ARG A 257 18.85 3.10 -22.15
N LYS A 258 17.75 3.31 -22.85
CA LYS A 258 17.65 2.93 -24.27
C LYS A 258 18.69 3.72 -25.05
N LYS A 259 19.47 3.01 -25.89
CA LYS A 259 20.45 3.63 -26.80
C LYS A 259 19.74 4.36 -27.92
#